data_69b3a3880ef90780b90136def68020c5
#
_entry.id   69b3a3880ef90780b90136def68020c5
#
_cell.length_a   1.000
_cell.length_b   1.000
_cell.length_c   1.000
_cell.angle_alpha   90.00
_cell.angle_beta   90.00
_cell.angle_gamma   90.00
#
_symmetry.space_group_name_H-M   'P 1'
#
loop_
_entity.id
_entity.type
_entity.pdbx_description
1 polymer ?
#
loop_
_entity_poly.entity_id
_entity_poly.type
_entity_poly.pdbx_seq_one_letter_code
_entity_poly.pdbx_strand_id
1 'polypeptide(L)'
;GSVVRPAKPKPVVMPRKLEPGNFTGVKTGRKKIVALACSTGGPKSLQQVIPYLPKNLDAPVVLVQHMPAGFTFSLSQRLNEISEVEVKEAQEGDILKNGVVYIAPGGKHMRVVKKGTDYCIKLSDEPAIDGLRPCANIMYESLVGSAFDEITCVVLTGMGADGTLGIGALGEKNNIYVISQDEATSVVYGMPRAVAEAKLSAVSYTHLTLPTI
;
A
#
# COMPACT_ATOMS: atom_id res chain seq x y z
N GLY A 1 5.04 -48.66 24.65
CA GLY A 1 4.44 -47.77 23.70
C GLY A 1 3.96 -46.50 24.39
N SER A 2 4.67 -45.38 24.21
CA SER A 2 4.27 -44.08 24.77
C SER A 2 3.25 -43.42 23.81
N VAL A 3 2.05 -43.21 24.33
CA VAL A 3 0.97 -42.51 23.61
C VAL A 3 1.27 -41.01 23.65
N VAL A 4 1.65 -40.46 22.48
CA VAL A 4 1.79 -38.99 22.28
C VAL A 4 0.38 -38.38 22.24
N ARG A 5 0.02 -37.63 23.28
CA ARG A 5 -1.22 -36.86 23.32
C ARG A 5 -1.10 -35.66 22.33
N PRO A 6 -2.09 -35.45 21.45
CA PRO A 6 -2.10 -34.26 20.57
C PRO A 6 -2.21 -33.00 21.43
N ALA A 7 -1.40 -31.98 21.06
CA ALA A 7 -1.40 -30.68 21.74
C ALA A 7 -2.77 -30.00 21.57
N LYS A 8 -3.29 -29.41 22.65
CA LYS A 8 -4.53 -28.63 22.61
C LYS A 8 -4.38 -27.44 21.65
N PRO A 9 -5.37 -27.17 20.77
CA PRO A 9 -5.32 -26.01 19.89
C PRO A 9 -5.26 -24.72 20.74
N LYS A 10 -4.37 -23.82 20.35
CA LYS A 10 -4.27 -22.49 20.98
C LYS A 10 -5.59 -21.74 20.76
N PRO A 11 -6.08 -20.97 21.76
CA PRO A 11 -7.31 -20.21 21.62
C PRO A 11 -7.18 -19.23 20.44
N VAL A 12 -8.14 -19.30 19.53
CA VAL A 12 -8.29 -18.33 18.44
C VAL A 12 -8.74 -17.02 19.09
N VAL A 13 -7.85 -16.04 19.16
CA VAL A 13 -8.20 -14.68 19.59
C VAL A 13 -9.06 -14.07 18.48
N MET A 14 -10.37 -13.95 18.74
CA MET A 14 -11.29 -13.26 17.83
C MET A 14 -10.83 -11.82 17.65
N PRO A 15 -10.80 -11.30 16.42
CA PRO A 15 -10.42 -9.92 16.18
C PRO A 15 -11.35 -8.97 16.92
N ARG A 16 -10.79 -8.10 17.75
CA ARG A 16 -11.53 -7.03 18.43
C ARG A 16 -12.05 -6.09 17.36
N LYS A 17 -13.38 -5.93 17.27
CA LYS A 17 -13.99 -4.94 16.37
C LYS A 17 -13.45 -3.57 16.78
N LEU A 18 -12.61 -2.98 15.92
CA LEU A 18 -12.09 -1.63 16.17
C LEU A 18 -13.22 -0.65 15.92
N GLU A 19 -13.60 0.07 16.96
CA GLU A 19 -14.43 1.26 16.80
C GLU A 19 -13.63 2.31 16.02
N PRO A 20 -14.23 3.06 15.08
CA PRO A 20 -13.56 4.17 14.42
C PRO A 20 -13.08 5.15 15.50
N GLY A 21 -11.78 5.20 15.74
CA GLY A 21 -11.20 6.19 16.63
C GLY A 21 -11.43 7.57 16.06
N ASN A 22 -11.81 8.55 16.89
CA ASN A 22 -11.81 9.96 16.53
C ASN A 22 -10.35 10.41 16.32
N PHE A 23 -9.81 10.11 15.14
CA PHE A 23 -8.49 10.58 14.75
C PHE A 23 -8.59 12.06 14.38
N THR A 24 -8.25 12.93 15.29
CA THR A 24 -8.02 14.34 14.99
C THR A 24 -6.65 14.44 14.31
N GLY A 25 -6.63 14.37 12.99
CA GLY A 25 -5.41 14.56 12.21
C GLY A 25 -4.84 15.95 12.47
N VAL A 26 -3.76 16.03 13.24
CA VAL A 26 -3.00 17.27 13.40
C VAL A 26 -2.24 17.51 12.10
N LYS A 27 -2.56 18.57 11.37
CA LYS A 27 -1.76 19.00 10.21
C LYS A 27 -0.38 19.41 10.70
N THR A 28 0.61 18.58 10.46
CA THR A 28 1.98 18.80 10.94
C THR A 28 2.79 19.78 10.09
N GLY A 29 2.27 20.22 8.96
CA GLY A 29 3.01 21.00 7.95
C GLY A 29 4.08 20.21 7.18
N ARG A 30 4.27 18.93 7.50
CA ARG A 30 5.19 18.03 6.82
C ARG A 30 4.56 17.45 5.57
N LYS A 31 5.37 17.30 4.51
CA LYS A 31 4.92 16.60 3.29
C LYS A 31 5.02 15.10 3.50
N LYS A 32 3.88 14.42 3.51
CA LYS A 32 3.79 12.97 3.70
C LYS A 32 3.22 12.30 2.46
N ILE A 33 3.50 11.01 2.28
CA ILE A 33 2.88 10.17 1.26
C ILE A 33 2.80 8.73 1.74
N VAL A 34 1.73 8.05 1.37
CA VAL A 34 1.59 6.60 1.53
C VAL A 34 1.71 5.94 0.16
N ALA A 35 2.62 4.99 0.02
CA ALA A 35 2.79 4.18 -1.18
C ALA A 35 2.44 2.72 -0.85
N LEU A 36 1.42 2.17 -1.50
CA LEU A 36 0.86 0.86 -1.20
C LEU A 36 0.96 -0.07 -2.41
N ALA A 37 1.37 -1.32 -2.18
CA ALA A 37 1.41 -2.36 -3.20
C ALA A 37 0.70 -3.64 -2.76
N CYS A 38 -0.02 -4.27 -3.67
CA CYS A 38 -0.67 -5.56 -3.46
C CYS A 38 -0.95 -6.30 -4.78
N SER A 39 -1.27 -7.60 -4.68
CA SER A 39 -1.53 -8.46 -5.83
C SER A 39 -2.67 -9.44 -5.53
N THR A 40 -2.41 -10.74 -5.57
CA THR A 40 -3.39 -11.79 -5.27
C THR A 40 -3.96 -11.64 -3.86
N GLY A 41 -5.29 -11.53 -3.75
CA GLY A 41 -5.97 -11.23 -2.49
C GLY A 41 -6.06 -9.72 -2.17
N GLY A 42 -5.35 -8.88 -2.93
CA GLY A 42 -5.30 -7.43 -2.76
C GLY A 42 -6.66 -6.75 -2.71
N PRO A 43 -7.58 -6.99 -3.66
CA PRO A 43 -8.89 -6.34 -3.63
C PRO A 43 -9.68 -6.57 -2.34
N LYS A 44 -9.59 -7.78 -1.77
CA LYS A 44 -10.21 -8.09 -0.47
C LYS A 44 -9.52 -7.35 0.68
N SER A 45 -8.19 -7.33 0.69
CA SER A 45 -7.43 -6.60 1.72
C SER A 45 -7.66 -5.09 1.62
N LEU A 46 -7.72 -4.53 0.41
CA LEU A 46 -8.00 -3.11 0.20
C LEU A 46 -9.38 -2.69 0.74
N GLN A 47 -10.41 -3.54 0.60
CA GLN A 47 -11.73 -3.31 1.21
C GLN A 47 -11.71 -3.34 2.75
N GLN A 48 -10.67 -3.90 3.35
CA GLN A 48 -10.48 -3.92 4.81
C GLN A 48 -9.55 -2.79 5.30
N VAL A 49 -8.90 -2.06 4.41
CA VAL A 49 -7.92 -1.02 4.75
C VAL A 49 -8.41 0.36 4.36
N ILE A 50 -8.74 0.55 3.08
CA ILE A 50 -9.03 1.88 2.54
C ILE A 50 -10.25 2.55 3.20
N PRO A 51 -11.36 1.82 3.50
CA PRO A 51 -12.52 2.43 4.17
C PRO A 51 -12.25 2.92 5.61
N TYR A 52 -11.15 2.46 6.22
CA TYR A 52 -10.77 2.90 7.57
C TYR A 52 -9.76 4.05 7.58
N LEU A 53 -9.32 4.51 6.42
CA LEU A 53 -8.53 5.73 6.32
C LEU A 53 -9.39 6.93 6.73
N PRO A 54 -8.88 7.83 7.60
CA PRO A 54 -9.67 8.96 8.07
C PRO A 54 -9.90 9.95 6.93
N LYS A 55 -11.10 10.56 6.89
CA LYS A 55 -11.49 11.56 5.90
C LYS A 55 -10.49 12.73 5.77
N ASN A 56 -9.85 13.08 6.88
CA ASN A 56 -8.86 14.16 6.97
C ASN A 56 -7.42 13.64 6.90
N LEU A 57 -7.18 12.51 6.23
CA LEU A 57 -5.83 11.93 6.05
C LEU A 57 -4.87 13.00 5.51
N ASP A 58 -3.80 13.28 6.27
CA ASP A 58 -2.81 14.32 5.93
C ASP A 58 -1.71 13.79 4.98
N ALA A 59 -2.10 12.96 4.04
CA ALA A 59 -1.22 12.41 3.02
C ALA A 59 -2.03 11.99 1.77
N PRO A 60 -1.49 12.10 0.55
CA PRO A 60 -1.96 11.35 -0.60
C PRO A 60 -1.57 9.87 -0.46
N VAL A 61 -2.36 8.99 -1.09
CA VAL A 61 -2.05 7.56 -1.20
C VAL A 61 -1.86 7.19 -2.66
N VAL A 62 -0.73 6.62 -3.03
CA VAL A 62 -0.48 6.03 -4.34
C VAL A 62 -0.47 4.51 -4.21
N LEU A 63 -1.21 3.82 -5.09
CA LEU A 63 -1.50 2.40 -4.92
C LEU A 63 -1.28 1.63 -6.23
N VAL A 64 -0.47 0.58 -6.15
CA VAL A 64 -0.32 -0.42 -7.20
C VAL A 64 -1.03 -1.70 -6.78
N GLN A 65 -2.07 -2.08 -7.53
CA GLN A 65 -2.67 -3.40 -7.50
C GLN A 65 -2.38 -4.09 -8.84
N HIS A 66 -1.76 -5.25 -8.80
CA HIS A 66 -1.53 -6.03 -10.01
C HIS A 66 -2.88 -6.54 -10.54
N MET A 67 -3.41 -5.83 -11.53
CA MET A 67 -4.66 -6.15 -12.22
C MET A 67 -4.58 -5.76 -13.69
N PRO A 68 -5.31 -6.47 -14.58
CA PRO A 68 -5.42 -6.08 -15.98
C PRO A 68 -6.13 -4.73 -16.16
N ALA A 69 -5.95 -4.13 -17.36
CA ALA A 69 -6.65 -2.91 -17.75
C ALA A 69 -8.17 -3.05 -17.61
N GLY A 70 -8.83 -2.00 -17.16
CA GLY A 70 -10.27 -1.92 -16.94
C GLY A 70 -10.75 -2.43 -15.57
N PHE A 71 -10.05 -3.38 -14.94
CA PHE A 71 -10.42 -3.87 -13.61
C PHE A 71 -10.05 -2.91 -12.49
N THR A 72 -8.98 -2.15 -12.66
CA THR A 72 -8.54 -1.14 -11.69
C THR A 72 -9.52 0.02 -11.58
N PHE A 73 -10.18 0.39 -12.67
CA PHE A 73 -11.26 1.37 -12.65
C PHE A 73 -12.44 0.90 -11.79
N SER A 74 -12.94 -0.32 -12.02
CA SER A 74 -14.04 -0.89 -11.23
C SER A 74 -13.68 -1.04 -9.74
N LEU A 75 -12.42 -1.39 -9.44
CA LEU A 75 -11.92 -1.46 -8.08
C LEU A 75 -11.92 -0.07 -7.42
N SER A 76 -11.47 0.97 -8.14
CA SER A 76 -11.45 2.34 -7.62
C SER A 76 -12.85 2.85 -7.31
N GLN A 77 -13.82 2.61 -8.19
CA GLN A 77 -15.22 2.96 -7.95
C GLN A 77 -15.76 2.26 -6.71
N ARG A 78 -15.55 0.94 -6.60
CA ARG A 78 -16.03 0.18 -5.44
C ARG A 78 -15.42 0.65 -4.13
N LEU A 79 -14.13 0.94 -4.10
CA LEU A 79 -13.47 1.46 -2.90
C LEU A 79 -13.96 2.87 -2.57
N ASN A 80 -14.18 3.72 -3.57
CA ASN A 80 -14.70 5.07 -3.36
C ASN A 80 -16.10 5.07 -2.73
N GLU A 81 -16.97 4.14 -3.14
CA GLU A 81 -18.32 4.00 -2.58
C GLU A 81 -18.36 3.66 -1.09
N ILE A 82 -17.35 2.95 -0.59
CA ILE A 82 -17.32 2.42 0.79
C ILE A 82 -16.34 3.15 1.71
N SER A 83 -15.67 4.20 1.22
CA SER A 83 -14.60 4.91 1.94
C SER A 83 -14.99 6.37 2.19
N GLU A 84 -14.43 6.97 3.25
CA GLU A 84 -14.57 8.40 3.51
C GLU A 84 -13.55 9.25 2.73
N VAL A 85 -12.41 8.65 2.36
CA VAL A 85 -11.40 9.26 1.47
C VAL A 85 -11.86 9.13 0.02
N GLU A 86 -11.45 10.08 -0.83
CA GLU A 86 -11.65 9.95 -2.27
C GLU A 86 -10.77 8.85 -2.84
N VAL A 87 -11.33 7.94 -3.65
CA VAL A 87 -10.57 6.89 -4.33
C VAL A 87 -10.83 6.97 -5.82
N LYS A 88 -9.77 7.03 -6.62
CA LYS A 88 -9.87 7.09 -8.08
C LYS A 88 -8.80 6.26 -8.77
N GLU A 89 -9.08 5.81 -9.98
CA GLU A 89 -8.02 5.38 -10.89
C GLU A 89 -7.22 6.60 -11.32
N ALA A 90 -5.90 6.51 -11.20
CA ALA A 90 -4.98 7.61 -11.48
C ALA A 90 -4.99 7.99 -12.97
N GLN A 91 -4.91 9.29 -13.25
CA GLN A 91 -4.80 9.86 -14.60
C GLN A 91 -3.46 10.57 -14.76
N GLU A 92 -3.00 10.66 -16.02
CA GLU A 92 -1.81 11.43 -16.36
C GLU A 92 -1.94 12.87 -15.87
N GLY A 93 -0.94 13.35 -15.11
CA GLY A 93 -0.89 14.71 -14.61
C GLY A 93 -1.75 15.01 -13.37
N ASP A 94 -2.44 14.01 -12.77
CA ASP A 94 -3.14 14.18 -11.49
C ASP A 94 -2.20 14.76 -10.44
N ILE A 95 -2.52 15.94 -9.91
CA ILE A 95 -1.79 16.53 -8.78
C ILE A 95 -2.16 15.81 -7.52
N LEU A 96 -1.17 15.35 -6.76
CA LEU A 96 -1.39 14.64 -5.50
C LEU A 96 -2.02 15.54 -4.45
N LYS A 97 -3.11 15.09 -3.84
CA LYS A 97 -3.85 15.78 -2.78
C LYS A 97 -3.99 14.88 -1.56
N ASN A 98 -3.86 15.46 -0.38
CA ASN A 98 -4.13 14.75 0.87
C ASN A 98 -5.58 14.23 0.90
N GLY A 99 -5.78 13.05 1.46
CA GLY A 99 -7.09 12.40 1.54
C GLY A 99 -7.58 11.77 0.21
N VAL A 100 -6.70 11.65 -0.79
CA VAL A 100 -7.04 11.01 -2.07
C VAL A 100 -6.16 9.78 -2.30
N VAL A 101 -6.79 8.68 -2.71
CA VAL A 101 -6.14 7.42 -3.10
C VAL A 101 -6.11 7.30 -4.61
N TYR A 102 -4.92 7.22 -5.19
CA TYR A 102 -4.67 7.10 -6.63
C TYR A 102 -4.26 5.68 -6.96
N ILE A 103 -5.12 4.91 -7.63
CA ILE A 103 -4.85 3.53 -8.04
C ILE A 103 -4.22 3.54 -9.43
N ALA A 104 -3.06 2.91 -9.58
CA ALA A 104 -2.40 2.78 -10.88
C ALA A 104 -3.31 2.03 -11.87
N PRO A 105 -3.55 2.57 -13.09
CA PRO A 105 -4.35 1.89 -14.09
C PRO A 105 -3.66 0.60 -14.55
N GLY A 106 -4.43 -0.48 -14.67
CA GLY A 106 -3.94 -1.72 -15.25
C GLY A 106 -3.43 -1.49 -16.68
N GLY A 107 -2.29 -2.11 -17.00
CA GLY A 107 -1.65 -1.93 -18.30
C GLY A 107 -0.76 -0.69 -18.44
N LYS A 108 -0.58 0.12 -17.38
CA LYS A 108 0.36 1.26 -17.36
C LYS A 108 1.23 1.22 -16.11
N HIS A 109 2.46 1.71 -16.22
CA HIS A 109 3.27 2.01 -15.04
C HIS A 109 2.90 3.39 -14.49
N MET A 110 2.91 3.52 -13.16
CA MET A 110 2.64 4.77 -12.46
C MET A 110 3.89 5.24 -11.71
N ARG A 111 4.22 6.51 -11.88
CA ARG A 111 5.29 7.20 -11.15
C ARG A 111 4.75 8.45 -10.49
N VAL A 112 5.40 8.86 -9.43
CA VAL A 112 5.22 10.16 -8.79
C VAL A 112 6.35 11.06 -9.25
N VAL A 113 6.04 12.20 -9.86
CA VAL A 113 7.05 13.13 -10.36
C VAL A 113 6.81 14.52 -9.82
N LYS A 114 7.91 15.28 -9.60
CA LYS A 114 7.84 16.66 -9.14
C LYS A 114 7.35 17.57 -10.28
N LYS A 115 6.39 18.46 -9.97
CA LYS A 115 5.86 19.48 -10.88
C LYS A 115 5.79 20.83 -10.15
N GLY A 116 6.80 21.65 -10.31
CA GLY A 116 6.92 22.90 -9.55
C GLY A 116 7.11 22.62 -8.06
N THR A 117 6.20 23.11 -7.23
CA THR A 117 6.16 22.87 -5.77
C THR A 117 5.42 21.60 -5.38
N ASP A 118 4.66 21.01 -6.31
CA ASP A 118 3.80 19.88 -6.08
C ASP A 118 4.36 18.59 -6.68
N TYR A 119 3.66 17.50 -6.45
CA TYR A 119 3.90 16.20 -7.07
C TYR A 119 2.68 15.80 -7.87
N CYS A 120 2.91 15.12 -9.00
CA CYS A 120 1.83 14.61 -9.85
C CYS A 120 2.11 13.18 -10.31
N ILE A 121 1.04 12.53 -10.77
CA ILE A 121 1.11 11.21 -11.39
C ILE A 121 1.65 11.33 -12.81
N LYS A 122 2.59 10.45 -13.15
CA LYS A 122 3.03 10.18 -14.52
C LYS A 122 2.75 8.72 -14.86
N LEU A 123 2.06 8.51 -15.95
CA LEU A 123 1.75 7.19 -16.49
C LEU A 123 2.65 6.88 -17.68
N SER A 124 3.03 5.62 -17.87
CA SER A 124 3.79 5.19 -19.05
C SER A 124 3.36 3.83 -19.56
N ASP A 125 3.52 3.63 -20.87
CA ASP A 125 3.26 2.37 -21.57
C ASP A 125 4.55 1.55 -21.77
N GLU A 126 5.60 1.82 -20.97
CA GLU A 126 6.84 1.05 -20.99
C GLU A 126 6.57 -0.45 -20.84
N PRO A 127 7.47 -1.31 -21.35
CA PRO A 127 7.30 -2.76 -21.26
C PRO A 127 7.06 -3.23 -19.82
N ALA A 128 6.28 -4.29 -19.66
CA ALA A 128 6.07 -4.93 -18.37
C ALA A 128 7.40 -5.42 -17.78
N ILE A 129 7.59 -5.27 -16.48
CA ILE A 129 8.74 -5.80 -15.74
C ILE A 129 8.31 -7.11 -15.09
N ASP A 130 8.98 -8.21 -15.40
CA ASP A 130 8.63 -9.56 -14.94
C ASP A 130 7.15 -9.91 -15.17
N GLY A 131 6.60 -9.43 -16.29
CA GLY A 131 5.20 -9.62 -16.66
C GLY A 131 4.22 -8.68 -15.93
N LEU A 132 4.69 -7.77 -15.07
CA LEU A 132 3.87 -6.86 -14.28
C LEU A 132 3.79 -5.46 -14.92
N ARG A 133 2.57 -4.99 -15.12
CA ARG A 133 2.24 -3.61 -15.51
C ARG A 133 0.82 -3.28 -15.05
N PRO A 134 0.67 -2.50 -13.94
CA PRO A 134 1.69 -1.75 -13.20
C PRO A 134 2.70 -2.63 -12.45
N CYS A 135 3.89 -2.08 -12.17
CA CYS A 135 4.94 -2.65 -11.34
C CYS A 135 5.16 -1.77 -10.11
N ALA A 136 5.17 -2.36 -8.91
CA ALA A 136 5.30 -1.63 -7.66
C ALA A 136 6.71 -1.06 -7.46
N ASN A 137 7.76 -1.78 -7.90
CA ASN A 137 9.13 -1.26 -7.83
C ASN A 137 9.24 0.10 -8.52
N ILE A 138 8.65 0.26 -9.71
CA ILE A 138 8.65 1.55 -10.45
C ILE A 138 8.00 2.67 -9.65
N MET A 139 6.89 2.39 -8.99
CA MET A 139 6.20 3.38 -8.16
C MET A 139 7.08 3.79 -6.96
N TYR A 140 7.63 2.83 -6.21
CA TYR A 140 8.49 3.13 -5.06
C TYR A 140 9.77 3.85 -5.49
N GLU A 141 10.44 3.40 -6.56
CA GLU A 141 11.66 4.03 -7.11
C GLU A 141 11.43 5.48 -7.53
N SER A 142 10.23 5.80 -8.01
CA SER A 142 9.89 7.17 -8.39
C SER A 142 9.87 8.16 -7.22
N LEU A 143 9.83 7.67 -6.00
CA LEU A 143 9.88 8.47 -4.77
C LEU A 143 11.29 8.69 -4.26
N VAL A 144 12.31 8.01 -4.81
CA VAL A 144 13.71 8.14 -4.38
C VAL A 144 14.18 9.57 -4.55
N GLY A 145 14.71 10.16 -3.46
CA GLY A 145 15.18 11.55 -3.45
C GLY A 145 14.08 12.60 -3.54
N SER A 146 12.80 12.21 -3.40
CA SER A 146 11.70 13.15 -3.30
C SER A 146 11.80 14.00 -2.02
N ALA A 147 11.15 15.16 -2.02
CA ALA A 147 11.10 16.06 -0.87
C ALA A 147 9.91 15.78 0.08
N PHE A 148 9.46 14.51 0.16
CA PHE A 148 8.56 14.09 1.22
C PHE A 148 9.35 13.89 2.52
N ASP A 149 8.85 14.45 3.60
CA ASP A 149 9.46 14.33 4.94
C ASP A 149 9.25 12.93 5.53
N GLU A 150 8.14 12.28 5.16
CA GLU A 150 7.75 10.95 5.61
C GLU A 150 7.13 10.16 4.46
N ILE A 151 7.62 8.96 4.22
CA ILE A 151 7.08 8.04 3.22
C ILE A 151 6.69 6.74 3.91
N THR A 152 5.41 6.42 3.93
CA THR A 152 4.94 5.13 4.44
C THR A 152 4.78 4.15 3.28
N CYS A 153 5.60 3.10 3.27
CA CYS A 153 5.49 2.01 2.32
C CYS A 153 4.63 0.89 2.91
N VAL A 154 3.59 0.47 2.20
CA VAL A 154 2.68 -0.60 2.64
C VAL A 154 2.70 -1.73 1.62
N VAL A 155 2.98 -2.95 2.05
CA VAL A 155 2.93 -4.14 1.19
C VAL A 155 1.93 -5.13 1.75
N LEU A 156 0.86 -5.36 0.99
CA LEU A 156 -0.18 -6.32 1.34
C LEU A 156 0.01 -7.63 0.58
N THR A 157 -0.91 -8.54 0.81
CA THR A 157 -0.98 -9.86 0.18
C THR A 157 -0.68 -9.82 -1.32
N GLY A 158 0.11 -10.76 -1.80
CA GLY A 158 0.48 -10.88 -3.20
C GLY A 158 1.52 -11.96 -3.45
N MET A 159 1.56 -12.50 -4.66
CA MET A 159 2.57 -13.44 -5.09
C MET A 159 3.81 -12.70 -5.58
N GLY A 160 5.00 -13.30 -5.39
CA GLY A 160 6.28 -12.75 -5.85
C GLY A 160 6.90 -11.79 -4.85
N ALA A 161 7.74 -10.86 -5.34
CA ALA A 161 8.57 -9.96 -4.54
C ALA A 161 8.56 -8.51 -5.06
N ASP A 162 7.64 -8.16 -5.97
CA ASP A 162 7.56 -6.81 -6.53
C ASP A 162 7.30 -5.77 -5.41
N GLY A 163 8.03 -4.67 -5.46
CA GLY A 163 8.06 -3.62 -4.45
C GLY A 163 9.27 -3.73 -3.50
N THR A 164 9.86 -4.91 -3.30
CA THR A 164 10.97 -5.10 -2.36
C THR A 164 12.21 -4.32 -2.78
N LEU A 165 12.60 -4.37 -4.05
CA LEU A 165 13.77 -3.64 -4.56
C LEU A 165 13.54 -2.13 -4.53
N GLY A 166 12.37 -1.68 -4.94
CA GLY A 166 12.01 -0.26 -4.94
C GLY A 166 11.98 0.34 -3.52
N ILE A 167 11.44 -0.40 -2.53
CA ILE A 167 11.47 0.01 -1.12
C ILE A 167 12.91 0.05 -0.59
N GLY A 168 13.75 -0.94 -0.95
CA GLY A 168 15.17 -0.95 -0.58
C GLY A 168 15.90 0.30 -1.08
N ALA A 169 15.78 0.60 -2.37
CA ALA A 169 16.38 1.79 -2.97
C ALA A 169 15.86 3.10 -2.35
N LEU A 170 14.56 3.16 -2.04
CA LEU A 170 13.93 4.30 -1.40
C LEU A 170 14.48 4.54 0.02
N GLY A 171 14.67 3.46 0.80
CA GLY A 171 15.19 3.53 2.15
C GLY A 171 16.63 4.01 2.26
N GLU A 172 17.42 3.91 1.19
CA GLU A 172 18.79 4.45 1.15
C GLU A 172 18.85 5.99 1.09
N LYS A 173 17.79 6.63 0.63
CA LYS A 173 17.76 8.07 0.34
C LYS A 173 16.71 8.86 1.10
N ASN A 174 15.67 8.19 1.59
CA ASN A 174 14.52 8.84 2.21
C ASN A 174 14.24 8.25 3.60
N ASN A 175 13.61 9.04 4.46
CA ASN A 175 13.04 8.55 5.70
C ASN A 175 11.75 7.78 5.39
N ILE A 176 11.78 6.46 5.55
CA ILE A 176 10.66 5.58 5.24
C ILE A 176 10.20 4.81 6.47
N TYR A 177 8.90 4.51 6.50
CA TYR A 177 8.31 3.58 7.42
C TYR A 177 7.65 2.45 6.62
N VAL A 178 8.01 1.21 6.88
CA VAL A 178 7.57 0.07 6.06
C VAL A 178 6.66 -0.85 6.86
N ILE A 179 5.48 -1.07 6.34
CA ILE A 179 4.44 -1.96 6.88
C ILE A 179 4.28 -3.12 5.92
N SER A 180 4.41 -4.35 6.39
CA SER A 180 4.06 -5.55 5.63
C SER A 180 2.92 -6.31 6.31
N GLN A 181 1.99 -6.85 5.50
CA GLN A 181 0.93 -7.72 6.00
C GLN A 181 1.54 -9.01 6.52
N ASP A 182 1.02 -9.54 7.62
CA ASP A 182 1.48 -10.81 8.17
C ASP A 182 0.99 -12.03 7.37
N GLU A 183 1.56 -13.18 7.66
CA GLU A 183 1.22 -14.44 7.02
C GLU A 183 -0.22 -14.86 7.34
N ALA A 184 -0.66 -14.68 8.59
CA ALA A 184 -1.94 -15.19 9.09
C ALA A 184 -3.15 -14.51 8.40
N THR A 185 -3.00 -13.26 7.96
CA THR A 185 -4.05 -12.49 7.30
C THR A 185 -3.87 -12.39 5.78
N SER A 186 -2.71 -12.78 5.25
CA SER A 186 -2.44 -12.78 3.81
C SER A 186 -3.13 -13.93 3.10
N VAL A 187 -3.75 -13.67 1.94
CA VAL A 187 -4.24 -14.72 1.03
C VAL A 187 -3.05 -15.44 0.39
N VAL A 188 -2.02 -14.67 -0.01
CA VAL A 188 -0.73 -15.17 -0.50
C VAL A 188 0.37 -14.35 0.17
N TYR A 189 1.18 -15.01 1.01
CA TYR A 189 2.28 -14.38 1.74
C TYR A 189 3.57 -14.40 0.94
N GLY A 190 3.57 -13.81 -0.27
CA GLY A 190 4.73 -13.68 -1.14
C GLY A 190 5.38 -12.30 -1.04
N MET A 191 4.69 -11.26 -1.53
CA MET A 191 5.19 -9.87 -1.50
C MET A 191 5.51 -9.39 -0.06
N PRO A 192 4.63 -9.56 0.94
CA PRO A 192 4.95 -9.17 2.31
C PRO A 192 6.14 -9.96 2.88
N ARG A 193 6.25 -11.26 2.58
CA ARG A 193 7.35 -12.11 2.99
C ARG A 193 8.68 -11.61 2.44
N ALA A 194 8.74 -11.28 1.16
CA ALA A 194 9.95 -10.78 0.52
C ALA A 194 10.48 -9.50 1.20
N VAL A 195 9.58 -8.58 1.56
CA VAL A 195 9.92 -7.35 2.29
C VAL A 195 10.41 -7.66 3.71
N ALA A 196 9.78 -8.62 4.41
CA ALA A 196 10.17 -9.03 5.75
C ALA A 196 11.54 -9.75 5.75
N GLU A 197 11.79 -10.66 4.81
CA GLU A 197 13.06 -11.38 4.66
C GLU A 197 14.21 -10.44 4.28
N ALA A 198 13.92 -9.38 3.50
CA ALA A 198 14.87 -8.30 3.20
C ALA A 198 15.13 -7.36 4.40
N LYS A 199 14.47 -7.59 5.56
CA LYS A 199 14.58 -6.79 6.78
C LYS A 199 14.22 -5.31 6.56
N LEU A 200 13.33 -5.03 5.64
CA LEU A 200 12.88 -3.68 5.32
C LEU A 200 11.68 -3.26 6.18
N SER A 201 10.84 -4.20 6.63
CA SER A 201 9.66 -3.87 7.43
C SER A 201 10.02 -3.51 8.86
N ALA A 202 9.54 -2.35 9.31
CA ALA A 202 9.62 -1.93 10.70
C ALA A 202 8.63 -2.70 11.59
N VAL A 203 7.50 -3.15 11.04
CA VAL A 203 6.45 -3.88 11.74
C VAL A 203 5.73 -4.86 10.79
N SER A 204 5.44 -6.05 11.29
CA SER A 204 4.57 -7.04 10.66
C SER A 204 3.21 -7.00 11.40
N TYR A 205 2.12 -6.65 10.73
CA TYR A 205 0.80 -6.45 11.36
C TYR A 205 -0.14 -7.62 11.12
N THR A 206 -0.75 -8.11 12.20
CA THR A 206 -1.89 -9.05 12.22
C THR A 206 -3.22 -8.37 11.90
N HIS A 207 -3.31 -7.06 12.11
CA HIS A 207 -4.47 -6.23 11.78
C HIS A 207 -3.96 -4.91 11.23
N LEU A 208 -4.42 -4.56 10.03
CA LEU A 208 -4.10 -3.31 9.37
C LEU A 208 -4.83 -2.13 10.03
N THR A 209 -4.43 -1.80 11.25
CA THR A 209 -4.58 -0.43 11.75
C THR A 209 -3.28 0.27 11.40
N LEU A 210 -3.31 1.16 10.41
CA LEU A 210 -2.17 2.05 10.18
C LEU A 210 -1.87 2.76 11.50
N PRO A 211 -0.60 2.79 11.96
CA PRO A 211 -0.26 3.64 13.09
C PRO A 211 -0.67 5.05 12.76
N THR A 212 -1.09 5.79 13.77
CA THR A 212 -1.43 7.21 13.65
C THR A 212 -0.22 7.93 13.05
N ILE A 213 -0.33 8.30 11.77
CA ILE A 213 0.66 9.12 11.07
C ILE A 213 0.36 10.58 11.38
#